data_ed8f3540d41bd1eca46e2077c38a1e62
#
_entry.id   ed8f3540d41bd1eca46e2077c38a1e62
#
_cell.length_a   1.000
_cell.length_b   1.000
_cell.length_c   1.000
_cell.angle_alpha   90.00
_cell.angle_beta   90.00
_cell.angle_gamma   90.00
#
_symmetry.space_group_name_H-M   'P 1'
#
loop_
_entity.id
_entity.type
_entity.pdbx_description
1 polymer ?
#
loop_
_entity_poly.entity_id
_entity_poly.type
_entity_poly.pdbx_seq_one_letter_code
_entity_poly.pdbx_strand_id
1 'polypeptide(L)'
;MIFTALQEEVLMKKVLDTYSSKNDINIKQIVAYKDNILEIEEYKDGFKKEDTMNVMSVTKSVTSLLIGIAIDQGLIKSVDDFVMDYYKETYTPKRGEQTIFKVTIKHLLTMTAPYKGKSEPWTKVCTSEDWTLTTLDVLGGRKGITNEFRYHTLGVQILLGIIRITSGMNVLDFANEYLFKPLGIAPRVNAGCESKEDQFEYLMNKDDHGKVWFLDPTGMPTAGWGLSLSAYEMAQIGLMVLNNGVYNNTRIISENWIEMMTKSYISTDEKFGNQDYGFLWWLPHRTREVIAAIGDGGNIIYVDRKNQIVVAITAHFKPMVFDRVEYIEKNIVEVLTER
;
A
#
# COMPACT_ATOMS: atom_id res chain seq x y z
N MET A 1 1.28 -21.95 -32.55
CA MET A 1 2.25 -23.01 -32.16
C MET A 1 1.84 -23.46 -30.78
N ILE A 2 1.49 -24.71 -30.59
CA ILE A 2 1.09 -25.26 -29.30
C ILE A 2 2.40 -25.53 -28.55
N PHE A 3 2.71 -24.69 -27.53
CA PHE A 3 3.77 -25.03 -26.59
C PHE A 3 3.37 -26.27 -25.83
N THR A 4 4.23 -27.27 -25.77
CA THR A 4 3.95 -28.50 -25.05
C THR A 4 4.08 -28.24 -23.54
N ALA A 5 3.29 -28.94 -22.71
CA ALA A 5 3.37 -28.86 -21.22
C ALA A 5 4.81 -29.01 -20.71
N LEU A 6 5.68 -29.71 -21.43
CA LEU A 6 7.11 -29.86 -21.11
C LEU A 6 7.91 -28.56 -21.32
N GLN A 7 7.50 -27.71 -22.28
CA GLN A 7 8.16 -26.42 -22.51
C GLN A 7 7.73 -25.38 -21.47
N GLU A 8 6.47 -25.47 -21.00
CA GLU A 8 5.96 -24.67 -19.88
C GLU A 8 6.67 -25.04 -18.58
N GLU A 9 6.86 -26.32 -18.31
CA GLU A 9 7.57 -26.82 -17.14
C GLU A 9 9.06 -26.45 -17.17
N VAL A 10 9.71 -26.48 -18.34
CA VAL A 10 11.12 -26.07 -18.53
C VAL A 10 11.27 -24.56 -18.38
N LEU A 11 10.30 -23.76 -18.86
CA LEU A 11 10.33 -22.30 -18.73
C LEU A 11 10.05 -21.87 -17.29
N MET A 12 9.06 -22.48 -16.63
CA MET A 12 8.82 -22.31 -15.19
C MET A 12 10.07 -22.70 -14.37
N LYS A 13 10.71 -23.80 -14.70
CA LYS A 13 11.95 -24.23 -14.02
C LYS A 13 13.11 -23.26 -14.28
N LYS A 14 13.20 -22.63 -15.45
CA LYS A 14 14.20 -21.60 -15.75
C LYS A 14 13.93 -20.30 -14.98
N VAL A 15 12.68 -19.89 -14.85
CA VAL A 15 12.24 -18.81 -13.94
C VAL A 15 12.64 -19.17 -12.51
N LEU A 16 12.40 -20.40 -12.07
CA LEU A 16 12.72 -20.92 -10.72
C LEU A 16 14.24 -21.03 -10.45
N ASP A 17 15.01 -21.53 -11.42
CA ASP A 17 16.47 -21.72 -11.28
C ASP A 17 17.26 -20.37 -11.31
N THR A 18 16.69 -19.30 -11.86
CA THR A 18 17.26 -17.96 -11.82
C THR A 18 17.11 -17.29 -10.44
N TYR A 19 16.31 -17.87 -9.56
CA TYR A 19 15.93 -17.35 -8.23
C TYR A 19 16.98 -17.44 -7.13
N SER A 20 18.19 -17.95 -7.37
CA SER A 20 19.19 -18.11 -6.30
C SER A 20 20.02 -16.85 -6.04
N SER A 21 19.46 -15.67 -6.21
CA SER A 21 20.13 -14.39 -5.91
C SER A 21 19.85 -13.92 -4.46
N LYS A 22 20.70 -13.04 -3.95
CA LYS A 22 20.52 -12.43 -2.62
C LYS A 22 19.18 -11.70 -2.46
N ASN A 23 18.47 -11.43 -3.55
CA ASN A 23 17.22 -10.68 -3.58
C ASN A 23 15.97 -11.53 -3.29
N ASP A 24 16.03 -12.86 -3.34
CA ASP A 24 14.85 -13.71 -3.16
C ASP A 24 14.76 -14.47 -1.83
N ILE A 25 15.78 -14.34 -0.99
CA ILE A 25 15.99 -15.12 0.25
C ILE A 25 14.87 -15.00 1.29
N ASN A 26 13.95 -14.06 1.14
CA ASN A 26 12.85 -13.82 2.06
C ASN A 26 11.47 -13.84 1.38
N ILE A 27 11.42 -14.13 0.09
CA ILE A 27 10.15 -14.25 -0.64
C ILE A 27 9.39 -15.47 -0.14
N LYS A 28 8.09 -15.28 0.08
CA LYS A 28 7.15 -16.35 0.49
C LYS A 28 6.22 -16.76 -0.64
N GLN A 29 5.73 -15.79 -1.41
CA GLN A 29 4.77 -16.06 -2.47
C GLN A 29 5.05 -15.15 -3.66
N ILE A 30 4.82 -15.65 -4.88
CA ILE A 30 4.84 -14.88 -6.13
C ILE A 30 3.61 -15.25 -6.93
N VAL A 31 2.86 -14.24 -7.37
CA VAL A 31 1.71 -14.40 -8.27
C VAL A 31 1.86 -13.40 -9.40
N ALA A 32 1.74 -13.87 -10.65
CA ALA A 32 1.79 -13.01 -11.81
C ALA A 32 0.67 -13.32 -12.81
N TYR A 33 0.12 -12.23 -13.36
CA TYR A 33 -0.88 -12.25 -14.41
C TYR A 33 -0.36 -11.53 -15.65
N LYS A 34 -0.74 -12.02 -16.83
CA LYS A 34 -0.60 -11.32 -18.11
C LYS A 34 -1.93 -11.39 -18.86
N ASP A 35 -2.38 -10.26 -19.41
CA ASP A 35 -3.66 -10.16 -20.12
C ASP A 35 -4.84 -10.69 -19.30
N ASN A 36 -4.84 -10.47 -17.97
CA ASN A 36 -5.77 -11.00 -16.97
C ASN A 36 -5.75 -12.54 -16.80
N ILE A 37 -4.76 -13.24 -17.37
CA ILE A 37 -4.58 -14.69 -17.24
C ILE A 37 -3.51 -14.94 -16.17
N LEU A 38 -3.78 -15.88 -15.25
CA LEU A 38 -2.81 -16.30 -14.25
C LEU A 38 -1.69 -17.11 -14.92
N GLU A 39 -0.46 -16.62 -14.86
CA GLU A 39 0.72 -17.21 -15.50
C GLU A 39 1.69 -17.83 -14.48
N ILE A 40 1.82 -17.22 -13.31
CA ILE A 40 2.73 -17.67 -12.25
C ILE A 40 1.98 -17.68 -10.92
N GLU A 41 2.07 -18.80 -10.21
CA GLU A 41 1.53 -19.00 -8.88
C GLU A 41 2.52 -19.86 -8.07
N GLU A 42 3.35 -19.23 -7.22
CA GLU A 42 4.42 -19.89 -6.49
C GLU A 42 4.37 -19.59 -5.00
N TYR A 43 4.62 -20.64 -4.22
CA TYR A 43 4.62 -20.58 -2.75
C TYR A 43 5.87 -21.28 -2.22
N LYS A 44 6.63 -20.59 -1.36
CA LYS A 44 7.88 -21.09 -0.76
C LYS A 44 7.68 -21.41 0.72
N ASP A 45 8.55 -22.23 1.27
CA ASP A 45 8.64 -22.57 2.70
C ASP A 45 7.31 -23.11 3.30
N GLY A 46 6.53 -23.84 2.51
CA GLY A 46 5.26 -24.43 2.93
C GLY A 46 4.06 -23.48 2.91
N PHE A 47 4.25 -22.22 2.48
CA PHE A 47 3.15 -21.28 2.27
C PHE A 47 2.15 -21.80 1.23
N LYS A 48 0.91 -21.40 1.41
CA LYS A 48 -0.21 -21.69 0.51
C LYS A 48 -0.80 -20.39 -0.03
N LYS A 49 -1.72 -20.50 -0.97
CA LYS A 49 -2.41 -19.37 -1.59
C LYS A 49 -3.10 -18.44 -0.59
N GLU A 50 -3.69 -19.03 0.45
CA GLU A 50 -4.48 -18.31 1.45
C GLU A 50 -3.65 -17.71 2.58
N ASP A 51 -2.39 -18.13 2.73
CA ASP A 51 -1.49 -17.65 3.77
C ASP A 51 -1.11 -16.20 3.49
N THR A 52 -1.02 -15.39 4.52
CA THR A 52 -0.82 -13.95 4.41
C THR A 52 0.46 -13.50 5.10
N MET A 53 1.01 -12.42 4.62
CA MET A 53 2.13 -11.70 5.24
C MET A 53 1.72 -10.27 5.58
N ASN A 54 2.30 -9.70 6.63
CA ASN A 54 2.24 -8.25 6.82
C ASN A 54 2.92 -7.57 5.61
N VAL A 55 2.12 -6.91 4.77
CA VAL A 55 2.60 -6.32 3.52
C VAL A 55 3.29 -4.96 3.70
N MET A 56 3.52 -4.57 4.95
CA MET A 56 4.23 -3.34 5.31
C MET A 56 3.62 -2.12 4.60
N SER A 57 4.44 -1.31 3.94
CA SER A 57 3.99 -0.05 3.32
C SER A 57 3.10 -0.21 2.08
N VAL A 58 2.88 -1.41 1.56
CA VAL A 58 1.79 -1.67 0.58
C VAL A 58 0.43 -1.24 1.17
N THR A 59 0.26 -1.30 2.49
CA THR A 59 -0.91 -0.79 3.23
C THR A 59 -1.25 0.67 2.85
N LYS A 60 -0.25 1.52 2.59
CA LYS A 60 -0.47 2.92 2.17
C LYS A 60 -1.22 3.01 0.85
N SER A 61 -0.87 2.16 -0.09
CA SER A 61 -1.53 2.12 -1.39
C SER A 61 -2.98 1.63 -1.27
N VAL A 62 -3.25 0.71 -0.35
CA VAL A 62 -4.62 0.31 0.01
C VAL A 62 -5.37 1.49 0.64
N THR A 63 -4.74 2.26 1.53
CA THR A 63 -5.34 3.48 2.10
C THR A 63 -5.71 4.49 1.01
N SER A 64 -4.88 4.65 -0.03
CA SER A 64 -5.22 5.50 -1.18
C SER A 64 -6.50 5.03 -1.89
N LEU A 65 -6.65 3.71 -2.11
CA LEU A 65 -7.87 3.15 -2.70
C LEU A 65 -9.11 3.45 -1.86
N LEU A 66 -9.00 3.33 -0.53
CA LEU A 66 -10.12 3.65 0.38
C LEU A 66 -10.51 5.13 0.33
N ILE A 67 -9.55 6.05 0.21
CA ILE A 67 -9.84 7.48 -0.01
C ILE A 67 -10.57 7.69 -1.35
N GLY A 68 -10.15 7.00 -2.40
CA GLY A 68 -10.83 7.08 -3.69
C GLY A 68 -12.28 6.58 -3.63
N ILE A 69 -12.51 5.46 -2.97
CA ILE A 69 -13.86 4.93 -2.74
C ILE A 69 -14.71 5.93 -1.93
N ALA A 70 -14.15 6.57 -0.91
CA ALA A 70 -14.84 7.58 -0.11
C ALA A 70 -15.19 8.83 -0.95
N ILE A 71 -14.34 9.23 -1.89
CA ILE A 71 -14.62 10.31 -2.85
C ILE A 71 -15.73 9.90 -3.83
N ASP A 72 -15.65 8.70 -4.39
CA ASP A 72 -16.66 8.17 -5.33
C ASP A 72 -18.05 8.05 -4.68
N GLN A 73 -18.11 7.80 -3.37
CA GLN A 73 -19.34 7.78 -2.58
C GLN A 73 -19.81 9.19 -2.14
N GLY A 74 -19.04 10.25 -2.45
CA GLY A 74 -19.36 11.61 -2.04
C GLY A 74 -19.14 11.90 -0.55
N LEU A 75 -18.47 11.01 0.19
CA LEU A 75 -18.12 11.18 1.61
C LEU A 75 -16.98 12.20 1.80
N ILE A 76 -16.07 12.27 0.84
CA ILE A 76 -14.99 13.26 0.74
C ILE A 76 -15.23 14.02 -0.57
N LYS A 77 -15.19 15.35 -0.50
CA LYS A 77 -15.51 16.18 -1.67
C LYS A 77 -14.33 16.24 -2.67
N SER A 78 -13.12 16.41 -2.16
CA SER A 78 -11.93 16.61 -2.99
C SER A 78 -10.65 16.29 -2.24
N VAL A 79 -9.60 15.90 -2.95
CA VAL A 79 -8.23 15.80 -2.39
C VAL A 79 -7.66 17.17 -1.98
N ASP A 80 -8.22 18.25 -2.49
CA ASP A 80 -7.82 19.62 -2.17
C ASP A 80 -8.52 20.16 -0.90
N ASP A 81 -9.45 19.41 -0.30
CA ASP A 81 -10.09 19.77 0.98
C ASP A 81 -9.03 19.85 2.09
N PHE A 82 -9.20 20.83 2.98
CA PHE A 82 -8.31 20.95 4.13
C PHE A 82 -8.58 19.86 5.16
N VAL A 83 -7.52 19.24 5.64
CA VAL A 83 -7.58 18.20 6.68
C VAL A 83 -8.36 18.69 7.89
N MET A 84 -8.12 19.93 8.32
CA MET A 84 -8.76 20.50 9.51
C MET A 84 -10.26 20.74 9.36
N ASP A 85 -10.82 20.77 8.16
CA ASP A 85 -12.27 20.88 7.98
C ASP A 85 -13.01 19.63 8.50
N TYR A 86 -12.34 18.47 8.48
CA TYR A 86 -12.87 17.22 9.02
C TYR A 86 -12.68 17.07 10.54
N TYR A 87 -11.59 17.64 11.08
CA TYR A 87 -11.21 17.45 12.49
C TYR A 87 -11.61 18.61 13.41
N LYS A 88 -12.25 19.66 12.92
CA LYS A 88 -12.57 20.87 13.68
C LYS A 88 -13.37 20.63 14.95
N GLU A 89 -14.20 19.58 14.99
CA GLU A 89 -15.04 19.24 16.15
C GLU A 89 -14.34 18.30 17.16
N THR A 90 -13.27 17.61 16.73
CA THR A 90 -12.61 16.57 17.52
C THR A 90 -11.18 16.89 17.91
N TYR A 91 -10.58 17.91 17.27
CA TYR A 91 -9.18 18.25 17.50
C TYR A 91 -8.96 19.78 17.51
N THR A 92 -8.22 20.24 18.51
CA THR A 92 -7.80 21.65 18.61
C THR A 92 -6.28 21.74 18.49
N PRO A 93 -5.75 22.39 17.45
CA PRO A 93 -4.31 22.56 17.29
C PRO A 93 -3.69 23.37 18.43
N LYS A 94 -2.42 23.09 18.76
CA LYS A 94 -1.68 23.86 19.77
C LYS A 94 -1.63 25.34 19.41
N ARG A 95 -1.69 26.20 20.43
CA ARG A 95 -1.63 27.67 20.27
C ARG A 95 -0.44 28.08 19.41
N GLY A 96 -0.70 28.89 18.38
CA GLY A 96 0.31 29.39 17.45
C GLY A 96 0.58 28.49 16.24
N GLU A 97 -0.03 27.31 16.18
CA GLU A 97 0.04 26.48 14.98
C GLU A 97 -0.94 27.00 13.91
N GLN A 98 -0.42 27.41 12.76
CA GLN A 98 -1.21 27.95 11.65
C GLN A 98 -1.08 27.11 10.36
N THR A 99 0.03 26.37 10.24
CA THR A 99 0.33 25.61 9.02
C THR A 99 -0.64 24.44 8.84
N ILE A 100 -1.06 23.80 9.92
CA ILE A 100 -1.98 22.66 9.88
C ILE A 100 -3.29 22.98 9.14
N PHE A 101 -3.77 24.23 9.25
CA PHE A 101 -5.00 24.68 8.56
C PHE A 101 -4.86 24.82 7.04
N LYS A 102 -3.63 24.72 6.51
CA LYS A 102 -3.31 24.78 5.08
C LYS A 102 -2.99 23.40 4.49
N VAL A 103 -2.95 22.36 5.33
CA VAL A 103 -2.68 21.01 4.87
C VAL A 103 -3.94 20.42 4.25
N THR A 104 -3.82 19.92 3.03
CA THR A 104 -4.90 19.24 2.31
C THR A 104 -4.71 17.73 2.34
N ILE A 105 -5.76 16.98 2.01
CA ILE A 105 -5.71 15.53 1.80
C ILE A 105 -4.62 15.18 0.77
N LYS A 106 -4.49 15.98 -0.30
CA LYS A 106 -3.47 15.81 -1.33
C LYS A 106 -2.05 15.86 -0.78
N HIS A 107 -1.74 16.76 0.16
CA HIS A 107 -0.43 16.81 0.79
C HIS A 107 -0.08 15.50 1.53
N LEU A 108 -1.06 14.86 2.15
CA LEU A 108 -0.86 13.56 2.81
C LEU A 108 -0.67 12.44 1.78
N LEU A 109 -1.50 12.42 0.72
CA LEU A 109 -1.44 11.42 -0.35
C LEU A 109 -0.15 11.47 -1.16
N THR A 110 0.43 12.67 -1.34
CA THR A 110 1.67 12.88 -2.11
C THR A 110 2.92 12.88 -1.25
N MET A 111 2.81 12.64 0.06
CA MET A 111 3.95 12.72 0.99
C MET A 111 4.65 14.10 0.99
N THR A 112 3.88 15.18 0.80
CA THR A 112 4.39 16.57 0.83
C THR A 112 3.86 17.38 2.01
N ALA A 113 3.15 16.74 2.94
CA ALA A 113 2.67 17.39 4.15
C ALA A 113 3.83 17.83 5.06
N PRO A 114 3.76 19.01 5.66
CA PRO A 114 4.75 19.46 6.62
C PRO A 114 4.57 18.78 7.98
N TYR A 115 5.68 18.41 8.61
CA TYR A 115 5.67 17.80 9.94
C TYR A 115 6.67 18.47 10.86
N LYS A 116 6.31 18.61 12.14
CA LYS A 116 7.18 19.06 13.20
C LYS A 116 8.25 18.00 13.51
N GLY A 117 9.48 18.43 13.73
CA GLY A 117 10.59 17.51 14.01
C GLY A 117 11.24 16.92 12.74
N LYS A 118 12.39 16.27 12.93
CA LYS A 118 13.20 15.69 11.83
C LYS A 118 12.86 14.24 11.54
N SER A 119 12.41 13.49 12.54
CA SER A 119 12.05 12.07 12.47
C SER A 119 10.59 11.85 12.88
N GLU A 120 10.03 10.72 12.48
CA GLU A 120 8.71 10.29 12.91
C GLU A 120 8.73 9.93 14.40
N PRO A 121 7.78 10.43 15.20
CA PRO A 121 7.74 10.18 16.63
C PRO A 121 7.02 8.87 16.96
N TRP A 122 7.53 7.75 16.49
CA TRP A 122 6.93 6.42 16.62
C TRP A 122 6.51 6.09 18.06
N THR A 123 7.43 6.22 19.01
CA THR A 123 7.12 5.92 20.42
C THR A 123 5.94 6.76 20.92
N LYS A 124 5.95 8.08 20.62
CA LYS A 124 4.88 8.96 21.08
C LYS A 124 3.51 8.56 20.51
N VAL A 125 3.45 8.22 19.23
CA VAL A 125 2.18 7.87 18.58
C VAL A 125 1.73 6.48 18.97
N CYS A 126 2.60 5.48 18.85
CA CYS A 126 2.23 4.08 19.09
C CYS A 126 2.02 3.70 20.56
N THR A 127 2.34 4.59 21.51
CA THR A 127 2.00 4.42 22.92
C THR A 127 0.85 5.32 23.38
N SER A 128 0.24 6.10 22.49
CA SER A 128 -0.91 6.94 22.80
C SER A 128 -2.24 6.17 22.68
N GLU A 129 -3.29 6.69 23.29
CA GLU A 129 -4.64 6.11 23.23
C GLU A 129 -5.29 6.27 21.85
N ASP A 130 -4.99 7.37 21.14
CA ASP A 130 -5.51 7.67 19.79
C ASP A 130 -4.35 8.09 18.88
N TRP A 131 -4.01 7.20 17.97
CA TRP A 131 -2.88 7.43 17.06
C TRP A 131 -3.18 8.50 16.01
N THR A 132 -4.43 8.63 15.61
CA THR A 132 -4.86 9.64 14.64
C THR A 132 -4.74 11.05 15.23
N LEU A 133 -5.30 11.29 16.41
CA LEU A 133 -5.23 12.59 17.07
C LEU A 133 -3.79 12.92 17.48
N THR A 134 -3.02 11.95 17.96
CA THR A 134 -1.61 12.16 18.29
C THR A 134 -0.77 12.47 17.05
N THR A 135 -1.13 11.94 15.90
CA THR A 135 -0.47 12.26 14.61
C THR A 135 -0.80 13.68 14.14
N LEU A 136 -2.00 14.19 14.39
CA LEU A 136 -2.35 15.59 14.11
C LEU A 136 -1.46 16.57 14.92
N ASP A 137 -1.03 16.19 16.13
CA ASP A 137 -0.10 16.98 16.95
C ASP A 137 1.25 17.25 16.27
N VAL A 138 1.69 16.35 15.38
CA VAL A 138 2.97 16.47 14.67
C VAL A 138 2.84 17.06 13.27
N LEU A 139 1.61 17.19 12.76
CA LEU A 139 1.35 17.86 11.49
C LEU A 139 1.54 19.38 11.61
N GLY A 140 2.02 20.04 10.54
CA GLY A 140 2.25 21.47 10.48
C GLY A 140 3.70 21.87 10.82
N GLY A 141 3.87 23.01 11.44
CA GLY A 141 5.17 23.55 11.86
C GLY A 141 5.55 24.88 11.22
N ARG A 142 6.64 25.49 11.71
CA ARG A 142 7.02 26.86 11.37
C ARG A 142 7.45 27.10 9.91
N LYS A 143 7.88 26.03 9.20
CA LYS A 143 8.32 26.15 7.80
C LYS A 143 7.19 26.39 6.81
N GLY A 144 5.93 26.16 7.21
CA GLY A 144 4.79 26.23 6.30
C GLY A 144 4.72 25.04 5.34
N ILE A 145 3.95 25.20 4.27
CA ILE A 145 3.87 24.22 3.17
C ILE A 145 5.08 24.42 2.27
N THR A 146 5.93 23.39 2.13
CA THR A 146 7.14 23.43 1.29
C THR A 146 6.96 22.70 -0.03
N ASN A 147 5.98 21.80 -0.11
CA ASN A 147 5.78 20.87 -1.24
C ASN A 147 7.00 19.97 -1.52
N GLU A 148 7.86 19.77 -0.52
CA GLU A 148 9.00 18.85 -0.60
C GLU A 148 8.54 17.44 -0.25
N PHE A 149 9.05 16.43 -0.97
CA PHE A 149 8.79 15.03 -0.64
C PHE A 149 9.36 14.68 0.73
N ARG A 150 8.50 14.18 1.58
CA ARG A 150 8.88 13.69 2.90
C ARG A 150 8.07 12.45 3.25
N TYR A 151 8.65 11.28 2.99
CA TYR A 151 8.01 10.02 3.36
C TYR A 151 7.74 9.98 4.87
N HIS A 152 6.46 9.86 5.23
CA HIS A 152 6.02 9.91 6.63
C HIS A 152 4.88 8.92 6.86
N THR A 153 5.23 7.77 7.44
CA THR A 153 4.30 6.64 7.63
C THR A 153 3.15 6.97 8.57
N LEU A 154 3.48 7.59 9.72
CA LEU A 154 2.45 7.96 10.70
C LEU A 154 1.46 8.99 10.15
N GLY A 155 1.92 9.89 9.27
CA GLY A 155 1.06 10.93 8.69
C GLY A 155 -0.13 10.41 7.90
N VAL A 156 0.00 9.22 7.31
CA VAL A 156 -1.06 8.58 6.53
C VAL A 156 -2.26 8.19 7.40
N GLN A 157 -2.04 7.98 8.73
CA GLN A 157 -3.10 7.64 9.69
C GLN A 157 -4.26 8.65 9.68
N ILE A 158 -3.97 9.93 9.44
CA ILE A 158 -4.96 11.00 9.38
C ILE A 158 -6.01 10.75 8.30
N LEU A 159 -5.63 10.11 7.16
CA LEU A 159 -6.53 9.81 6.05
C LEU A 159 -7.64 8.81 6.45
N LEU A 160 -7.30 7.77 7.19
CA LEU A 160 -8.30 6.83 7.68
C LEU A 160 -9.23 7.45 8.72
N GLY A 161 -8.71 8.37 9.54
CA GLY A 161 -9.54 9.15 10.45
C GLY A 161 -10.58 10.00 9.71
N ILE A 162 -10.25 10.56 8.55
CA ILE A 162 -11.23 11.28 7.70
C ILE A 162 -12.34 10.34 7.24
N ILE A 163 -12.00 9.11 6.78
CA ILE A 163 -12.99 8.10 6.39
C ILE A 163 -13.91 7.78 7.56
N ARG A 164 -13.37 7.56 8.77
CA ARG A 164 -14.18 7.29 9.98
C ARG A 164 -15.19 8.40 10.27
N ILE A 165 -14.73 9.65 10.20
CA ILE A 165 -15.58 10.84 10.46
C ILE A 165 -16.67 10.97 9.40
N THR A 166 -16.34 10.81 8.13
CA THR A 166 -17.28 11.09 7.03
C THR A 166 -18.24 9.95 6.76
N SER A 167 -17.82 8.70 6.94
CA SER A 167 -18.67 7.54 6.74
C SER A 167 -19.50 7.17 7.97
N GLY A 168 -19.07 7.57 9.17
CA GLY A 168 -19.63 7.11 10.44
C GLY A 168 -19.41 5.61 10.71
N MET A 169 -18.65 4.91 9.88
CA MET A 169 -18.35 3.48 9.99
C MET A 169 -17.02 3.23 10.71
N ASN A 170 -16.85 2.03 11.27
CA ASN A 170 -15.54 1.51 11.56
C ASN A 170 -14.77 1.36 10.23
N VAL A 171 -13.51 1.83 10.18
CA VAL A 171 -12.74 1.85 8.92
C VAL A 171 -12.38 0.44 8.44
N LEU A 172 -12.21 -0.51 9.36
CA LEU A 172 -12.00 -1.92 9.00
C LEU A 172 -13.23 -2.48 8.28
N ASP A 173 -14.43 -2.17 8.78
CA ASP A 173 -15.69 -2.57 8.15
C ASP A 173 -15.90 -1.88 6.80
N PHE A 174 -15.52 -0.59 6.70
CA PHE A 174 -15.53 0.14 5.45
C PHE A 174 -14.63 -0.52 4.39
N ALA A 175 -13.40 -0.88 4.77
CA ALA A 175 -12.47 -1.56 3.89
C ALA A 175 -12.98 -2.95 3.49
N ASN A 176 -13.51 -3.71 4.43
CA ASN A 176 -14.08 -5.04 4.18
C ASN A 176 -15.26 -4.99 3.21
N GLU A 177 -16.19 -4.05 3.39
CA GLU A 177 -17.41 -3.97 2.57
C GLU A 177 -17.14 -3.39 1.17
N TYR A 178 -16.35 -2.31 1.07
CA TYR A 178 -16.25 -1.54 -0.17
C TYR A 178 -15.01 -1.85 -1.01
N LEU A 179 -13.99 -2.51 -0.44
CA LEU A 179 -12.79 -2.88 -1.18
C LEU A 179 -12.57 -4.40 -1.19
N PHE A 180 -12.47 -5.05 -0.04
CA PHE A 180 -12.07 -6.44 0.03
C PHE A 180 -13.14 -7.40 -0.51
N LYS A 181 -14.37 -7.25 -0.07
CA LYS A 181 -15.50 -8.09 -0.52
C LYS A 181 -15.73 -8.05 -2.04
N PRO A 182 -15.77 -6.87 -2.72
CA PRO A 182 -15.90 -6.83 -4.17
C PRO A 182 -14.72 -7.44 -4.92
N LEU A 183 -13.52 -7.44 -4.33
CA LEU A 183 -12.34 -8.11 -4.87
C LEU A 183 -12.34 -9.61 -4.61
N GLY A 184 -13.29 -10.15 -3.84
CA GLY A 184 -13.27 -11.55 -3.40
C GLY A 184 -12.21 -11.84 -2.33
N ILE A 185 -11.67 -10.80 -1.69
CA ILE A 185 -10.71 -10.91 -0.59
C ILE A 185 -11.49 -11.14 0.71
N ALA A 186 -11.03 -12.11 1.50
CA ALA A 186 -11.66 -12.41 2.78
C ALA A 186 -11.58 -11.20 3.74
N PRO A 187 -12.60 -11.01 4.60
CA PRO A 187 -12.60 -9.88 5.53
C PRO A 187 -11.42 -9.95 6.50
N ARG A 188 -10.85 -8.78 6.81
CA ARG A 188 -9.81 -8.62 7.83
C ARG A 188 -10.45 -8.40 9.19
N VAL A 189 -9.77 -8.91 10.22
CA VAL A 189 -10.11 -8.70 11.63
C VAL A 189 -8.93 -8.04 12.35
N ASN A 190 -9.12 -7.64 13.61
CA ASN A 190 -8.03 -7.10 14.43
C ASN A 190 -6.92 -8.14 14.63
N ALA A 191 -5.67 -7.73 14.47
CA ALA A 191 -4.49 -8.55 14.75
C ALA A 191 -4.34 -8.94 16.24
N GLY A 192 -5.04 -8.25 17.15
CA GLY A 192 -5.03 -8.57 18.58
C GLY A 192 -3.73 -8.21 19.31
N CYS A 193 -2.95 -7.27 18.77
CA CYS A 193 -1.70 -6.82 19.40
C CYS A 193 -2.00 -5.73 20.42
N GLU A 194 -1.85 -6.02 21.70
CA GLU A 194 -2.17 -5.09 22.80
C GLU A 194 -0.91 -4.49 23.44
N SER A 195 0.23 -5.16 23.34
CA SER A 195 1.50 -4.74 23.92
C SER A 195 2.51 -4.33 22.84
N LYS A 196 3.60 -3.68 23.26
CA LYS A 196 4.74 -3.38 22.40
C LYS A 196 5.45 -4.65 21.94
N GLU A 197 5.48 -5.65 22.77
CA GLU A 197 6.04 -6.97 22.52
C GLU A 197 5.24 -7.67 21.42
N ASP A 198 3.89 -7.67 21.49
CA ASP A 198 3.01 -8.22 20.45
C ASP A 198 3.22 -7.51 19.11
N GLN A 199 3.36 -6.17 19.14
CA GLN A 199 3.64 -5.38 17.94
C GLN A 199 4.95 -5.78 17.28
N PHE A 200 5.99 -5.99 18.07
CA PHE A 200 7.29 -6.42 17.58
C PHE A 200 7.24 -7.85 17.04
N GLU A 201 6.58 -8.76 17.74
CA GLU A 201 6.38 -10.15 17.30
C GLU A 201 5.61 -10.18 15.98
N TYR A 202 4.52 -9.43 15.86
CA TYR A 202 3.75 -9.30 14.63
C TYR A 202 4.62 -8.81 13.45
N LEU A 203 5.46 -7.80 13.65
CA LEU A 203 6.34 -7.29 12.61
C LEU A 203 7.42 -8.28 12.18
N MET A 204 7.93 -9.08 13.11
CA MET A 204 9.05 -10.00 12.89
C MET A 204 8.61 -11.42 12.51
N ASN A 205 7.31 -11.70 12.53
CA ASN A 205 6.76 -13.00 12.15
C ASN A 205 7.15 -13.36 10.71
N LYS A 206 7.52 -14.63 10.50
CA LYS A 206 7.93 -15.17 9.19
C LYS A 206 6.93 -16.19 8.65
N ASP A 207 5.95 -16.55 9.45
CA ASP A 207 4.91 -17.50 9.14
C ASP A 207 3.62 -16.77 8.74
N ASP A 208 2.54 -17.51 8.49
CA ASP A 208 1.25 -16.93 8.18
C ASP A 208 0.80 -15.96 9.29
N HIS A 209 0.42 -14.74 8.88
CA HIS A 209 -0.11 -13.72 9.80
C HIS A 209 -1.62 -13.86 10.05
N GLY A 210 -2.31 -14.72 9.29
CA GLY A 210 -3.75 -14.74 9.27
C GLY A 210 -4.38 -13.52 8.59
N LYS A 211 -5.69 -13.53 8.45
CA LYS A 211 -6.46 -12.48 7.75
C LYS A 211 -6.72 -11.29 8.67
N VAL A 212 -5.67 -10.56 9.02
CA VAL A 212 -5.72 -9.50 10.03
C VAL A 212 -5.25 -8.15 9.50
N TRP A 213 -5.64 -7.10 10.21
CA TRP A 213 -5.07 -5.76 10.11
C TRP A 213 -4.77 -5.25 11.51
N PHE A 214 -3.59 -4.66 11.69
CA PHE A 214 -3.21 -4.09 12.98
C PHE A 214 -4.05 -2.84 13.27
N LEU A 215 -4.69 -2.80 14.44
CA LEU A 215 -5.51 -1.66 14.88
C LEU A 215 -4.82 -0.91 16.02
N ASP A 216 -5.05 0.39 16.09
CA ASP A 216 -4.71 1.20 17.26
C ASP A 216 -5.70 0.95 18.43
N PRO A 217 -5.46 1.48 19.64
CA PRO A 217 -6.37 1.27 20.78
C PRO A 217 -7.80 1.75 20.56
N THR A 218 -8.04 2.65 19.60
CA THR A 218 -9.40 3.13 19.25
C THR A 218 -10.12 2.21 18.26
N GLY A 219 -9.48 1.13 17.82
CA GLY A 219 -9.98 0.23 16.77
C GLY A 219 -9.80 0.79 15.35
N MET A 220 -8.91 1.75 15.16
CA MET A 220 -8.57 2.30 13.86
C MET A 220 -7.47 1.47 13.20
N PRO A 221 -7.64 0.96 11.96
CA PRO A 221 -6.56 0.30 11.23
C PRO A 221 -5.34 1.22 11.04
N THR A 222 -4.16 0.64 11.06
CA THR A 222 -2.93 1.37 10.72
C THR A 222 -2.91 1.67 9.22
N ALA A 223 -2.83 2.94 8.86
CA ALA A 223 -2.92 3.37 7.47
C ALA A 223 -1.63 3.14 6.66
N GLY A 224 -0.50 3.04 7.35
CA GLY A 224 0.81 3.01 6.71
C GLY A 224 1.54 1.66 6.74
N TRP A 225 1.00 0.66 7.46
CA TRP A 225 1.59 -0.66 7.68
C TRP A 225 0.57 -1.59 8.36
N GLY A 226 0.91 -2.85 8.61
CA GLY A 226 0.12 -3.72 9.49
C GLY A 226 -1.08 -4.42 8.85
N LEU A 227 -1.34 -4.23 7.57
CA LEU A 227 -2.28 -5.05 6.80
C LEU A 227 -1.59 -6.35 6.39
N SER A 228 -2.24 -7.49 6.58
CA SER A 228 -1.78 -8.77 6.03
C SER A 228 -2.59 -9.16 4.79
N LEU A 229 -1.86 -9.55 3.74
CA LEU A 229 -2.41 -10.01 2.47
C LEU A 229 -1.57 -11.18 1.94
N SER A 230 -2.17 -12.07 1.17
CA SER A 230 -1.44 -13.01 0.32
C SER A 230 -1.01 -12.34 -0.99
N ALA A 231 -0.03 -12.93 -1.70
CA ALA A 231 0.33 -12.43 -3.03
C ALA A 231 -0.85 -12.55 -4.00
N TYR A 232 -1.69 -13.57 -3.85
CA TYR A 232 -2.90 -13.71 -4.66
C TYR A 232 -3.88 -12.55 -4.43
N GLU A 233 -4.14 -12.17 -3.18
CA GLU A 233 -5.00 -11.03 -2.84
C GLU A 233 -4.39 -9.70 -3.33
N MET A 234 -3.08 -9.54 -3.21
CA MET A 234 -2.36 -8.38 -3.74
C MET A 234 -2.47 -8.30 -5.27
N ALA A 235 -2.40 -9.44 -5.96
CA ALA A 235 -2.59 -9.48 -7.41
C ALA A 235 -4.01 -9.09 -7.84
N GLN A 236 -5.05 -9.45 -7.06
CA GLN A 236 -6.43 -8.99 -7.31
C GLN A 236 -6.53 -7.46 -7.23
N ILE A 237 -5.87 -6.83 -6.24
CA ILE A 237 -5.77 -5.37 -6.16
C ILE A 237 -5.05 -4.82 -7.39
N GLY A 238 -3.93 -5.43 -7.79
CA GLY A 238 -3.18 -5.04 -8.98
C GLY A 238 -4.00 -5.14 -10.27
N LEU A 239 -4.77 -6.22 -10.45
CA LEU A 239 -5.67 -6.39 -11.60
C LEU A 239 -6.76 -5.32 -11.64
N MET A 240 -7.37 -4.99 -10.51
CA MET A 240 -8.33 -3.88 -10.43
C MET A 240 -7.67 -2.56 -10.88
N VAL A 241 -6.45 -2.29 -10.43
CA VAL A 241 -5.71 -1.07 -10.83
C VAL A 241 -5.36 -1.10 -12.32
N LEU A 242 -4.89 -2.23 -12.85
CA LEU A 242 -4.62 -2.43 -14.28
C LEU A 242 -5.86 -2.15 -15.14
N ASN A 243 -7.02 -2.65 -14.70
CA ASN A 243 -8.30 -2.52 -15.38
C ASN A 243 -9.07 -1.24 -14.99
N ASN A 244 -8.37 -0.16 -14.64
CA ASN A 244 -8.94 1.16 -14.36
C ASN A 244 -10.11 1.13 -13.35
N GLY A 245 -9.94 0.36 -12.26
CA GLY A 245 -10.89 0.28 -11.16
C GLY A 245 -12.01 -0.75 -11.32
N VAL A 246 -11.91 -1.63 -12.32
CA VAL A 246 -12.84 -2.73 -12.58
C VAL A 246 -12.21 -4.08 -12.22
N TYR A 247 -12.96 -4.93 -11.54
CA TYR A 247 -12.59 -6.30 -11.26
C TYR A 247 -13.80 -7.23 -11.48
N ASN A 248 -13.63 -8.32 -12.21
CA ASN A 248 -14.72 -9.26 -12.54
C ASN A 248 -16.00 -8.56 -13.03
N ASN A 249 -15.88 -7.64 -14.00
CA ASN A 249 -16.95 -6.80 -14.55
C ASN A 249 -17.67 -5.88 -13.54
N THR A 250 -17.14 -5.75 -12.31
CA THR A 250 -17.68 -4.85 -11.29
C THR A 250 -16.76 -3.66 -11.12
N ARG A 251 -17.29 -2.44 -11.21
CA ARG A 251 -16.56 -1.23 -10.89
C ARG A 251 -16.48 -1.07 -9.37
N ILE A 252 -15.26 -1.07 -8.84
CA ILE A 252 -14.99 -0.92 -7.40
C ILE A 252 -14.61 0.52 -7.07
N ILE A 253 -13.87 1.14 -7.99
CA ILE A 253 -13.41 2.51 -7.85
C ILE A 253 -13.46 3.21 -9.23
N SER A 254 -13.62 4.52 -9.26
CA SER A 254 -13.70 5.26 -10.53
C SER A 254 -12.39 5.22 -11.30
N GLU A 255 -12.48 5.21 -12.62
CA GLU A 255 -11.34 5.37 -13.51
C GLU A 255 -10.62 6.70 -13.23
N ASN A 256 -11.38 7.76 -12.99
CA ASN A 256 -10.82 9.06 -12.64
C ASN A 256 -9.90 9.00 -11.41
N TRP A 257 -10.28 8.24 -10.36
CA TRP A 257 -9.42 8.07 -9.20
C TRP A 257 -8.13 7.31 -9.56
N ILE A 258 -8.25 6.21 -10.32
CA ILE A 258 -7.07 5.45 -10.78
C ILE A 258 -6.13 6.35 -11.60
N GLU A 259 -6.67 7.21 -12.45
CA GLU A 259 -5.87 8.18 -13.21
C GLU A 259 -5.18 9.20 -12.31
N MET A 260 -5.91 9.77 -11.36
CA MET A 260 -5.34 10.72 -10.38
C MET A 260 -4.28 10.06 -9.51
N MET A 261 -4.58 8.88 -8.96
CA MET A 261 -3.73 8.15 -8.03
C MET A 261 -2.37 7.79 -8.66
N THR A 262 -2.36 7.48 -9.95
CA THR A 262 -1.16 7.06 -10.69
C THR A 262 -0.48 8.18 -11.49
N LYS A 263 -0.87 9.43 -11.25
CA LYS A 263 -0.20 10.60 -11.84
C LYS A 263 1.05 10.94 -11.03
N SER A 264 2.13 11.37 -11.71
CA SER A 264 3.31 11.95 -11.05
C SER A 264 2.96 13.31 -10.43
N TYR A 265 3.10 13.44 -9.12
CA TYR A 265 2.92 14.71 -8.41
C TYR A 265 4.24 15.26 -7.87
N ILE A 266 5.18 14.39 -7.55
CA ILE A 266 6.46 14.75 -6.96
C ILE A 266 7.53 13.73 -7.36
N SER A 267 8.74 14.22 -7.66
CA SER A 267 9.92 13.38 -7.85
C SER A 267 10.63 13.20 -6.53
N THR A 268 11.11 11.99 -6.28
CA THR A 268 11.91 11.67 -5.10
C THR A 268 13.40 11.77 -5.39
N ASP A 269 14.21 11.78 -4.34
CA ASP A 269 15.66 11.81 -4.42
C ASP A 269 16.28 10.39 -4.55
N GLU A 270 17.62 10.35 -4.61
CA GLU A 270 18.40 9.10 -4.73
C GLU A 270 18.11 8.12 -3.59
N LYS A 271 17.81 8.59 -2.38
CA LYS A 271 17.47 7.75 -1.23
C LYS A 271 16.25 6.86 -1.51
N PHE A 272 15.35 7.32 -2.37
CA PHE A 272 14.15 6.61 -2.79
C PHE A 272 14.24 6.16 -4.26
N GLY A 273 15.44 6.00 -4.82
CA GLY A 273 15.68 5.48 -6.16
C GLY A 273 15.31 6.45 -7.28
N ASN A 274 15.23 7.77 -7.03
CA ASN A 274 14.89 8.77 -8.03
C ASN A 274 13.58 8.49 -8.79
N GLN A 275 12.58 7.94 -8.10
CA GLN A 275 11.26 7.62 -8.65
C GLN A 275 10.32 8.82 -8.58
N ASP A 276 9.18 8.74 -9.25
CA ASP A 276 8.09 9.67 -9.01
C ASP A 276 7.07 9.04 -8.04
N TYR A 277 6.22 9.89 -7.44
CA TYR A 277 5.23 9.48 -6.46
C TYR A 277 3.86 10.07 -6.79
N GLY A 278 2.86 9.20 -6.78
CA GLY A 278 1.46 9.53 -6.96
C GLY A 278 0.73 9.69 -5.63
N PHE A 279 -0.52 9.25 -5.55
CA PHE A 279 -1.26 9.18 -4.30
C PHE A 279 -0.98 7.86 -3.58
N LEU A 280 0.11 7.82 -2.80
CA LEU A 280 0.62 6.65 -2.06
C LEU A 280 0.98 5.46 -2.98
N TRP A 281 1.28 5.72 -4.23
CA TRP A 281 1.79 4.79 -5.22
C TRP A 281 3.09 5.30 -5.83
N TRP A 282 4.02 4.38 -6.10
CA TRP A 282 5.30 4.67 -6.72
C TRP A 282 5.20 4.58 -8.25
N LEU A 283 5.97 5.42 -8.94
CA LEU A 283 6.16 5.38 -10.39
C LEU A 283 7.66 5.15 -10.67
N PRO A 284 8.13 3.88 -10.69
CA PRO A 284 9.55 3.53 -10.74
C PRO A 284 10.31 4.17 -11.89
N HIS A 285 9.70 4.25 -13.08
CA HIS A 285 10.31 4.82 -14.29
C HIS A 285 9.85 6.24 -14.59
N ARG A 286 9.27 6.95 -13.61
CA ARG A 286 8.71 8.30 -13.78
C ARG A 286 7.66 8.40 -14.90
N THR A 287 7.06 7.28 -15.25
CA THR A 287 5.96 7.17 -16.22
C THR A 287 4.77 6.48 -15.56
N ARG A 288 3.60 6.56 -16.20
CA ARG A 288 2.41 5.81 -15.78
C ARG A 288 2.35 4.39 -16.37
N GLU A 289 3.34 3.99 -17.16
CA GLU A 289 3.39 2.66 -17.74
C GLU A 289 3.62 1.60 -16.67
N VAL A 290 4.51 1.90 -15.70
CA VAL A 290 4.76 1.05 -14.54
C VAL A 290 4.42 1.80 -13.26
N ILE A 291 3.60 1.19 -12.42
CA ILE A 291 3.21 1.69 -11.11
C ILE A 291 3.37 0.59 -10.06
N ALA A 292 3.72 0.95 -8.84
CA ALA A 292 3.97 -0.02 -7.80
C ALA A 292 3.50 0.43 -6.42
N ALA A 293 2.95 -0.51 -5.65
CA ALA A 293 2.82 -0.41 -4.20
C ALA A 293 3.98 -1.17 -3.56
N ILE A 294 4.82 -0.50 -2.78
CA ILE A 294 6.07 -1.08 -2.26
C ILE A 294 6.06 -1.05 -0.74
N GLY A 295 6.39 -2.18 -0.13
CA GLY A 295 6.53 -2.37 1.31
C GLY A 295 7.90 -2.95 1.71
N ASP A 296 8.34 -2.59 2.92
CA ASP A 296 9.59 -3.10 3.48
C ASP A 296 9.66 -4.64 3.42
N GLY A 297 10.87 -5.16 3.31
CA GLY A 297 11.09 -6.60 3.08
C GLY A 297 10.91 -7.00 1.62
N GLY A 298 10.47 -6.09 0.74
CA GLY A 298 10.26 -6.35 -0.67
C GLY A 298 8.86 -6.91 -0.98
N ASN A 299 7.86 -6.58 -0.15
CA ASN A 299 6.46 -6.77 -0.51
C ASN A 299 6.11 -5.79 -1.63
N ILE A 300 5.46 -6.24 -2.69
CA ILE A 300 5.16 -5.39 -3.84
C ILE A 300 3.91 -5.83 -4.59
N ILE A 301 3.11 -4.86 -5.04
CA ILE A 301 2.18 -4.97 -6.16
C ILE A 301 2.80 -4.18 -7.30
N TYR A 302 3.20 -4.84 -8.36
CA TYR A 302 3.75 -4.24 -9.57
C TYR A 302 2.73 -4.34 -10.70
N VAL A 303 2.47 -3.23 -11.37
CA VAL A 303 1.50 -3.16 -12.48
C VAL A 303 2.16 -2.53 -13.68
N ASP A 304 2.36 -3.31 -14.74
CA ASP A 304 2.86 -2.87 -16.03
C ASP A 304 1.67 -2.73 -17.00
N ARG A 305 1.25 -1.50 -17.22
CA ARG A 305 0.12 -1.17 -18.08
C ARG A 305 0.41 -1.40 -19.56
N LYS A 306 1.67 -1.23 -19.96
CA LYS A 306 2.10 -1.41 -21.35
C LYS A 306 2.04 -2.86 -21.78
N ASN A 307 2.56 -3.74 -20.93
CA ASN A 307 2.63 -5.17 -21.21
C ASN A 307 1.44 -5.95 -20.64
N GLN A 308 0.47 -5.27 -20.00
CA GLN A 308 -0.70 -5.86 -19.34
C GLN A 308 -0.31 -6.92 -18.31
N ILE A 309 0.72 -6.64 -17.50
CA ILE A 309 1.25 -7.55 -16.49
C ILE A 309 0.98 -7.01 -15.09
N VAL A 310 0.58 -7.89 -14.19
CA VAL A 310 0.54 -7.67 -12.75
C VAL A 310 1.40 -8.70 -12.06
N VAL A 311 2.30 -8.26 -11.18
CA VAL A 311 3.08 -9.17 -10.33
C VAL A 311 2.89 -8.76 -8.87
N ALA A 312 2.60 -9.72 -8.03
CA ALA A 312 2.53 -9.55 -6.58
C ALA A 312 3.52 -10.48 -5.88
N ILE A 313 4.29 -9.92 -4.96
CA ILE A 313 5.25 -10.67 -4.15
C ILE A 313 4.99 -10.38 -2.68
N THR A 314 4.84 -11.42 -1.86
CA THR A 314 4.91 -11.32 -0.40
C THR A 314 6.25 -11.83 0.11
N ALA A 315 6.78 -11.17 1.14
CA ALA A 315 8.07 -11.49 1.72
C ALA A 315 8.05 -11.20 3.22
N HIS A 316 8.74 -12.02 4.02
CA HIS A 316 8.91 -11.69 5.42
C HIS A 316 9.88 -10.52 5.59
N PHE A 317 9.66 -9.72 6.64
CA PHE A 317 10.48 -8.54 6.90
C PHE A 317 11.97 -8.92 7.14
N LYS A 318 12.85 -8.20 6.46
CA LYS A 318 14.29 -8.15 6.73
C LYS A 318 14.76 -6.70 6.63
N PRO A 319 15.67 -6.25 7.52
CA PRO A 319 16.14 -4.87 7.54
C PRO A 319 17.22 -4.62 6.45
N MET A 320 16.86 -4.87 5.20
CA MET A 320 17.69 -4.57 4.02
C MET A 320 16.81 -4.08 2.88
N VAL A 321 17.42 -3.39 1.93
CA VAL A 321 16.73 -2.92 0.73
C VAL A 321 16.72 -4.04 -0.31
N PHE A 322 15.55 -4.31 -0.88
CA PHE A 322 15.34 -5.23 -1.98
C PHE A 322 14.85 -4.44 -3.19
N ASP A 323 15.57 -4.48 -4.30
CA ASP A 323 15.07 -3.94 -5.56
C ASP A 323 14.18 -4.98 -6.24
N ARG A 324 12.90 -4.96 -5.87
CA ARG A 324 11.90 -5.86 -6.44
C ARG A 324 11.43 -5.43 -7.82
N VAL A 325 11.56 -4.16 -8.17
CA VAL A 325 11.19 -3.66 -9.50
C VAL A 325 12.16 -4.27 -10.52
N GLU A 326 13.48 -4.08 -10.34
CA GLU A 326 14.49 -4.68 -11.21
C GLU A 326 14.38 -6.21 -11.24
N TYR A 327 14.14 -6.83 -10.07
CA TYR A 327 13.96 -8.28 -9.95
C TYR A 327 12.79 -8.78 -10.80
N ILE A 328 11.62 -8.13 -10.71
CA ILE A 328 10.42 -8.48 -11.46
C ILE A 328 10.66 -8.30 -12.95
N GLU A 329 11.24 -7.19 -13.35
CA GLU A 329 11.48 -6.88 -14.76
C GLU A 329 12.38 -7.91 -15.43
N LYS A 330 13.51 -8.25 -14.80
CA LYS A 330 14.48 -9.21 -15.34
C LYS A 330 14.02 -10.67 -15.31
N ASN A 331 13.27 -11.05 -14.28
CA ASN A 331 13.00 -12.48 -14.06
C ASN A 331 11.57 -12.89 -14.41
N ILE A 332 10.64 -11.93 -14.50
CA ILE A 332 9.22 -12.21 -14.75
C ILE A 332 8.72 -11.52 -16.01
N VAL A 333 8.89 -10.18 -16.11
CA VAL A 333 8.36 -9.41 -17.24
C VAL A 333 9.03 -9.82 -18.55
N GLU A 334 10.38 -9.91 -18.59
CA GLU A 334 11.10 -10.37 -19.78
C GLU A 334 10.60 -11.76 -20.23
N VAL A 335 10.46 -12.71 -19.30
CA VAL A 335 9.99 -14.06 -19.61
C VAL A 335 8.55 -14.06 -20.13
N LEU A 336 7.65 -13.26 -19.55
CA LEU A 336 6.26 -13.19 -19.97
C LEU A 336 6.09 -12.42 -21.30
N THR A 337 6.99 -11.51 -21.65
CA THR A 337 6.90 -10.73 -22.90
C THR A 337 7.56 -11.43 -24.09
N GLU A 338 8.48 -12.36 -23.88
CA GLU A 338 9.09 -13.18 -24.94
C GLU A 338 8.15 -14.29 -25.46
N ARG A 339 7.00 -14.50 -24.82
CA ARG A 339 5.92 -15.44 -25.23
C ARG A 339 4.96 -14.76 -26.20
#